data_91b81f64043ad444998e69f43fe41837
#
_entry.id   91b81f64043ad444998e69f43fe41837
#
_cell.length_a   1.000
_cell.length_b   1.000
_cell.length_c   1.000
_cell.angle_alpha   90.00
_cell.angle_beta   90.00
_cell.angle_gamma   90.00
#
_symmetry.space_group_name_H-M   'P 1'
#
loop_
_entity.id
_entity.type
_entity.pdbx_description
1 polymer ?
#
loop_
_entity_poly.entity_id
_entity_poly.type
_entity_poly.pdbx_seq_one_letter_code
_entity_poly.pdbx_strand_id
1 'polypeptide(L)'
;MNENENWEEVKAGSYWDPSNEGESVEGVIISMDDEKFGLKVTIEQADKKPLVLPSHAVLQSRIKNCKVGDLVKVIFEKKELPTVKGHNPTNIYKVLKKATN
;
A
#
# COMPACT_ATOMS: atom_id res chain seq x y z
N MET A 1 -14.88 8.39 36.58
CA MET A 1 -14.47 8.74 35.22
C MET A 1 -13.99 7.52 34.47
N ASN A 2 -14.41 7.41 33.28
CA ASN A 2 -13.98 6.33 32.44
C ASN A 2 -12.75 6.78 31.66
N GLU A 3 -11.62 6.18 31.90
CA GLU A 3 -10.38 6.54 31.22
C GLU A 3 -10.45 6.31 29.72
N ASN A 4 -11.42 5.53 29.25
CA ASN A 4 -11.59 5.29 27.82
C ASN A 4 -12.28 6.43 27.10
N GLU A 5 -12.86 7.36 27.80
CA GLU A 5 -13.61 8.45 27.19
C GLU A 5 -12.76 9.33 26.28
N ASN A 6 -11.51 9.52 26.66
CA ASN A 6 -10.63 10.41 25.94
C ASN A 6 -9.55 9.66 25.15
N TRP A 7 -9.66 8.36 25.11
CA TRP A 7 -8.65 7.54 24.45
C TRP A 7 -9.23 6.94 23.17
N GLU A 8 -8.62 7.25 22.07
CA GLU A 8 -8.92 6.63 20.80
C GLU A 8 -7.82 5.64 20.46
N GLU A 9 -8.23 4.49 19.92
CA GLU A 9 -7.25 3.55 19.44
C GLU A 9 -6.59 4.13 18.18
N VAL A 10 -5.28 4.30 18.23
CA VAL A 10 -4.53 4.77 17.07
C VAL A 10 -4.21 3.59 16.20
N LYS A 11 -4.85 3.52 15.07
CA LYS A 11 -4.59 2.46 14.11
C LYS A 11 -3.62 2.94 13.06
N ALA A 12 -2.92 1.99 12.45
CA ALA A 12 -1.95 2.30 11.40
C ALA A 12 -2.61 2.83 10.13
N GLY A 13 -3.93 2.99 10.15
CA GLY A 13 -4.70 3.41 9.00
C GLY A 13 -5.41 2.23 8.38
N SER A 14 -6.19 2.51 7.35
CA SER A 14 -6.89 1.46 6.62
C SER A 14 -5.93 0.74 5.69
N TYR A 15 -6.20 -0.52 5.43
CA TYR A 15 -5.44 -1.29 4.44
C TYR A 15 -6.13 -1.18 3.09
N TRP A 16 -5.34 -0.97 2.05
CA TRP A 16 -5.85 -0.98 0.70
C TRP A 16 -5.94 -2.41 0.21
N ASP A 17 -7.14 -2.82 -0.15
CA ASP A 17 -7.40 -4.18 -0.63
C ASP A 17 -8.20 -4.08 -1.92
N PRO A 18 -7.53 -3.87 -3.06
CA PRO A 18 -8.23 -3.69 -4.32
C PRO A 18 -8.88 -5.00 -4.77
N SER A 19 -10.12 -4.90 -5.23
CA SER A 19 -10.86 -6.06 -5.72
C SER A 19 -11.16 -5.98 -7.21
N ASN A 20 -11.10 -4.79 -7.78
CA ASN A 20 -11.42 -4.59 -9.20
C ASN A 20 -10.20 -4.07 -9.94
N GLU A 21 -9.96 -4.65 -11.11
CA GLU A 21 -8.88 -4.17 -11.98
C GLU A 21 -9.11 -2.70 -12.31
N GLY A 22 -8.02 -1.93 -12.28
CA GLY A 22 -8.08 -0.51 -12.51
C GLY A 22 -8.20 0.34 -11.26
N GLU A 23 -8.48 -0.25 -10.11
CA GLU A 23 -8.50 0.51 -8.86
C GLU A 23 -7.13 1.10 -8.59
N SER A 24 -7.10 2.30 -8.07
CA SER A 24 -5.84 2.97 -7.79
C SER A 24 -5.94 3.81 -6.52
N VAL A 25 -4.79 4.07 -5.93
CA VAL A 25 -4.66 4.98 -4.79
C VAL A 25 -3.46 5.88 -5.04
N GLU A 26 -3.51 7.07 -4.47
CA GLU A 26 -2.46 8.06 -4.64
C GLU A 26 -2.19 8.74 -3.31
N GLY A 27 -0.92 8.99 -3.04
CA GLY A 27 -0.55 9.67 -1.81
C GLY A 27 0.95 9.78 -1.66
N VAL A 28 1.36 10.46 -0.59
CA VAL A 28 2.76 10.64 -0.24
C VAL A 28 3.17 9.53 0.71
N ILE A 29 4.30 8.90 0.43
CA ILE A 29 4.82 7.86 1.32
C ILE A 29 5.24 8.51 2.62
N ILE A 30 4.63 8.09 3.72
CA ILE A 30 4.97 8.62 5.05
C ILE A 30 5.75 7.63 5.90
N SER A 31 5.73 6.35 5.56
CA SER A 31 6.58 5.37 6.24
C SER A 31 6.84 4.16 5.35
N MET A 32 8.01 3.58 5.51
CA MET A 32 8.42 2.36 4.84
C MET A 32 9.19 1.54 5.87
N ASP A 33 8.55 0.53 6.41
CA ASP A 33 9.13 -0.28 7.48
C ASP A 33 9.34 -1.72 7.05
N ASP A 34 10.56 -2.22 7.27
CA ASP A 34 10.85 -3.62 7.04
C ASP A 34 10.22 -4.44 8.15
N GLU A 35 9.33 -5.34 7.77
CA GLU A 35 8.67 -6.21 8.72
C GLU A 35 8.92 -7.67 8.37
N LYS A 36 8.53 -8.55 9.28
CA LYS A 36 8.80 -9.98 9.14
C LYS A 36 8.35 -10.57 7.82
N PHE A 37 7.23 -10.09 7.29
CA PHE A 37 6.65 -10.63 6.06
C PHE A 37 6.76 -9.67 4.87
N GLY A 38 7.67 -8.71 4.96
CA GLY A 38 7.92 -7.80 3.88
C GLY A 38 7.87 -6.34 4.30
N LEU A 39 7.92 -5.48 3.32
CA LEU A 39 7.96 -4.04 3.54
C LEU A 39 6.54 -3.50 3.75
N LYS A 40 6.34 -2.83 4.87
CA LYS A 40 5.07 -2.15 5.14
C LYS A 40 5.20 -0.71 4.70
N VAL A 41 4.41 -0.34 3.71
CA VAL A 41 4.41 1.02 3.17
C VAL A 41 3.09 1.69 3.49
N THR A 42 3.17 2.87 4.08
CA THR A 42 1.99 3.69 4.39
C THR A 42 2.07 4.97 3.58
N ILE A 43 0.96 5.31 2.92
CA ILE A 43 0.86 6.58 2.19
C ILE A 43 -0.18 7.46 2.86
N GLU A 44 0.01 8.78 2.73
CA GLU A 44 -0.98 9.74 3.19
C GLU A 44 -1.71 10.27 1.97
N GLN A 45 -3.01 10.05 1.93
CA GLN A 45 -3.86 10.49 0.83
C GLN A 45 -4.13 11.99 0.93
N ALA A 46 -4.71 12.56 -0.13
CA ALA A 46 -5.00 13.99 -0.18
C ALA A 46 -5.91 14.46 0.96
N ASP A 47 -6.74 13.59 1.48
CA ASP A 47 -7.64 13.89 2.60
C ASP A 47 -6.96 13.71 3.97
N LYS A 48 -5.64 13.53 3.97
CA LYS A 48 -4.82 13.33 5.17
C LYS A 48 -5.03 12.00 5.87
N LYS A 49 -5.73 11.06 5.26
CA LYS A 49 -5.94 9.74 5.83
C LYS A 49 -4.82 8.80 5.42
N PRO A 50 -4.22 8.10 6.39
CA PRO A 50 -3.18 7.12 6.06
C PRO A 50 -3.80 5.86 5.47
N LEU A 51 -3.07 5.26 4.54
CA LEU A 51 -3.50 4.02 3.89
C LEU A 51 -2.30 3.09 3.78
N VAL A 52 -2.44 1.87 4.30
CA VAL A 52 -1.38 0.87 4.25
C VAL A 52 -1.53 0.05 2.98
N LEU A 53 -0.45 -0.05 2.22
CA LEU A 53 -0.45 -0.81 0.97
C LEU A 53 -0.29 -2.31 1.27
N PRO A 54 -0.84 -3.18 0.40
CA PRO A 54 -0.70 -4.62 0.61
C PRO A 54 0.74 -5.10 0.41
N SER A 55 1.09 -6.20 1.08
CA SER A 55 2.44 -6.77 1.04
C SER A 55 2.55 -7.82 -0.06
N HIS A 56 2.08 -7.50 -1.26
CA HIS A 56 2.16 -8.42 -2.39
C HIS A 56 3.52 -8.28 -3.09
N ALA A 57 4.07 -9.41 -3.52
CA ALA A 57 5.44 -9.45 -4.05
C ALA A 57 5.69 -8.49 -5.20
N VAL A 58 4.77 -8.41 -6.15
CA VAL A 58 4.93 -7.51 -7.30
C VAL A 58 4.92 -6.06 -6.86
N LEU A 59 3.97 -5.70 -5.97
CA LEU A 59 3.90 -4.34 -5.46
C LEU A 59 5.19 -3.99 -4.71
N GLN A 60 5.68 -4.89 -3.87
CA GLN A 60 6.90 -4.67 -3.11
C GLN A 60 8.10 -4.44 -4.00
N SER A 61 8.21 -5.22 -5.07
CA SER A 61 9.33 -5.06 -6.00
C SER A 61 9.31 -3.72 -6.73
N ARG A 62 8.12 -3.15 -6.90
CA ARG A 62 7.97 -1.83 -7.54
C ARG A 62 8.23 -0.70 -6.57
N ILE A 63 7.62 -0.80 -5.37
CA ILE A 63 7.60 0.30 -4.41
C ILE A 63 8.93 0.48 -3.69
N LYS A 64 9.77 -0.57 -3.64
CA LYS A 64 11.06 -0.47 -2.94
C LYS A 64 12.00 0.55 -3.55
N ASN A 65 11.74 0.97 -4.78
CA ASN A 65 12.53 1.99 -5.45
C ASN A 65 12.07 3.41 -5.10
N CYS A 66 11.02 3.52 -4.32
CA CYS A 66 10.51 4.79 -3.83
C CYS A 66 11.03 5.02 -2.41
N LYS A 67 10.81 6.21 -1.90
CA LYS A 67 11.26 6.56 -0.55
C LYS A 67 10.22 7.44 0.13
N VAL A 68 10.35 7.58 1.43
CA VAL A 68 9.49 8.48 2.22
C VAL A 68 9.58 9.88 1.64
N GLY A 69 8.44 10.49 1.42
CA GLY A 69 8.32 11.82 0.82
C GLY A 69 7.94 11.78 -0.66
N ASP A 70 8.05 10.63 -1.31
CA ASP A 70 7.66 10.52 -2.71
C ASP A 70 6.14 10.49 -2.85
N LEU A 71 5.63 11.21 -3.84
CA LEU A 71 4.23 11.11 -4.22
C LEU A 71 4.10 9.95 -5.20
N VAL A 72 3.28 8.97 -4.84
CA VAL A 72 3.11 7.76 -5.65
C VAL A 72 1.66 7.53 -6.00
N LYS A 73 1.45 6.87 -7.11
CA LYS A 73 0.15 6.37 -7.52
C LYS A 73 0.31 4.88 -7.77
N VAL A 74 -0.50 4.08 -7.08
CA VAL A 74 -0.45 2.63 -7.19
C VAL A 74 -1.73 2.16 -7.85
N ILE A 75 -1.59 1.42 -8.94
CA ILE A 75 -2.71 0.92 -9.72
C ILE A 75 -2.72 -0.59 -9.69
N PHE A 76 -3.86 -1.17 -9.33
CA PHE A 76 -4.05 -2.61 -9.45
C PHE A 76 -4.44 -2.90 -10.90
N GLU A 77 -3.49 -3.42 -11.67
CA GLU A 77 -3.70 -3.63 -13.10
C GLU A 77 -4.52 -4.87 -13.39
N LYS A 78 -4.15 -6.00 -12.81
CA LYS A 78 -4.83 -7.26 -13.07
C LYS A 78 -4.39 -8.32 -12.08
N LYS A 79 -5.15 -9.39 -12.05
CA LYS A 79 -4.78 -10.61 -11.35
C LYS A 79 -4.31 -11.61 -12.41
N GLU A 80 -3.06 -12.04 -12.30
CA GLU A 80 -2.48 -12.96 -13.26
C GLU A 80 -2.61 -14.38 -12.76
N LEU A 81 -3.23 -15.24 -13.56
CA LEU A 81 -3.40 -16.63 -13.20
C LEU A 81 -2.07 -17.36 -13.29
N PRO A 82 -1.80 -18.30 -12.37
CA PRO A 82 -0.56 -19.04 -12.41
C PRO A 82 -0.54 -19.99 -13.61
N THR A 83 0.66 -20.15 -14.19
CA THR A 83 0.87 -21.10 -15.26
C THR A 83 1.12 -22.50 -14.72
N VAL A 84 1.45 -22.59 -13.43
CA VAL A 84 1.71 -23.86 -12.75
C VAL A 84 0.54 -24.17 -11.84
N LYS A 85 -0.01 -25.37 -12.01
CA LYS A 85 -1.14 -25.81 -11.21
C LYS A 85 -0.78 -25.84 -9.73
N GLY A 86 -1.70 -25.34 -8.91
CA GLY A 86 -1.52 -25.30 -7.47
C GLY A 86 -0.96 -24.01 -6.92
N HIS A 87 -0.55 -23.07 -7.77
CA HIS A 87 -0.08 -21.77 -7.34
C HIS A 87 -1.23 -20.77 -7.27
N ASN A 88 -1.11 -19.80 -6.36
CA ASN A 88 -2.12 -18.78 -6.22
C ASN A 88 -1.98 -17.72 -7.32
N PRO A 89 -3.08 -17.06 -7.69
CA PRO A 89 -3.00 -15.93 -8.61
C PRO A 89 -2.12 -14.82 -8.05
N THR A 90 -1.47 -14.10 -8.94
CA THR A 90 -0.58 -12.99 -8.57
C THR A 90 -1.24 -11.67 -8.94
N ASN A 91 -1.30 -10.76 -7.98
CA ASN A 91 -1.79 -9.41 -8.25
C ASN A 91 -0.68 -8.59 -8.90
N ILE A 92 -1.00 -7.97 -10.03
CA ILE A 92 -0.05 -7.15 -10.77
C ILE A 92 -0.36 -5.68 -10.52
N TYR A 93 0.64 -4.94 -10.08
CA TYR A 93 0.52 -3.53 -9.75
C TYR A 93 1.46 -2.69 -10.58
N LYS A 94 1.02 -1.47 -10.86
CA LYS A 94 1.85 -0.46 -11.48
C LYS A 94 2.04 0.66 -10.46
N VAL A 95 3.28 1.08 -10.27
CA VAL A 95 3.60 2.17 -9.35
C VAL A 95 4.19 3.32 -10.14
N LEU A 96 3.54 4.48 -10.05
CA LEU A 96 4.02 5.71 -10.67
C LEU A 96 4.54 6.60 -9.55
N LYS A 97 5.64 7.24 -9.80
CA LYS A 97 6.27 8.12 -8.83
C LYS A 97 6.44 9.50 -9.43
N LYS A 98 6.08 10.52 -8.67
CA LYS A 98 6.34 11.89 -9.07
C LYS A 98 7.45 12.43 -8.18
N ALA A 99 8.55 12.81 -8.80
CA ALA A 99 9.66 13.38 -8.04
C ALA A 99 9.24 14.73 -7.48
N THR A 100 9.52 14.92 -6.20
CA THR A 100 9.31 16.22 -5.55
C THR A 100 10.68 16.87 -5.38
N ASN A 101 10.81 18.01 -5.96
CA ASN A 101 12.04 18.78 -5.80
C ASN A 101 11.86 19.89 -4.80
#